data_ec864afcc88f225335f4bca2c8bf6e7c
#
_entry.id   ec864afcc88f225335f4bca2c8bf6e7c
#
_cell.length_a   1.000
_cell.length_b   1.000
_cell.length_c   1.000
_cell.angle_alpha   90.00
_cell.angle_beta   90.00
_cell.angle_gamma   90.00
#
_symmetry.space_group_name_H-M   'P 1'
#
loop_
_entity.id
_entity.type
_entity.pdbx_description
1 polymer ?
#
loop_
_entity_poly.entity_id
_entity_poly.type
_entity_poly.pdbx_seq_one_letter_code
_entity_poly.pdbx_strand_id
1 'polypeptide(L)'
;TTMTPNLKESSECINKDIPETEEKTIEIGLELREKLNLDHLLMTRSEKGMSIFMNDGSIKNIPTFAKEVYDVTGAGDTVISVYTLSLACGATKIEAAKIANTAAGIVVGRVGTSVVKVEEIIEFYEELDESSIMEA
;
A
#
# COMPACT_ATOMS: atom_id res chain seq x y z
N THR A 1 -11.87 8.37 -8.01
CA THR A 1 -10.73 9.14 -7.51
C THR A 1 -10.19 8.50 -6.24
N THR A 2 -8.89 8.38 -6.12
CA THR A 2 -8.18 7.80 -4.97
C THR A 2 -6.96 8.62 -4.60
N MET A 3 -6.41 8.35 -3.41
CA MET A 3 -5.11 8.86 -2.95
C MET A 3 -4.32 7.72 -2.32
N THR A 4 -3.00 7.88 -2.28
CA THR A 4 -2.08 6.91 -1.66
C THR A 4 -1.18 7.56 -0.60
N PRO A 5 -1.75 8.24 0.42
CA PRO A 5 -0.97 8.89 1.46
C PRO A 5 -0.36 7.88 2.44
N ASN A 6 0.73 8.26 3.07
CA ASN A 6 1.18 7.58 4.28
C ASN A 6 0.37 8.05 5.50
N LEU A 7 0.62 7.44 6.67
CA LEU A 7 -0.12 7.76 7.89
C LEU A 7 0.07 9.22 8.34
N LYS A 8 1.29 9.75 8.22
CA LYS A 8 1.59 11.14 8.56
C LYS A 8 0.84 12.11 7.65
N GLU A 9 0.95 11.93 6.35
CA GLU A 9 0.24 12.73 5.35
C GLU A 9 -1.29 12.66 5.54
N SER A 10 -1.81 11.49 5.86
CA SER A 10 -3.25 11.30 6.15
C SER A 10 -3.70 12.12 7.36
N SER A 11 -2.91 12.11 8.42
CA SER A 11 -3.19 12.87 9.65
C SER A 11 -3.12 14.39 9.40
N GLU A 12 -2.09 14.84 8.70
CA GLU A 12 -1.89 16.24 8.33
C GLU A 12 -3.04 16.78 7.46
N CYS A 13 -3.52 15.99 6.50
CA CYS A 13 -4.63 16.36 5.61
C CYS A 13 -5.94 16.67 6.36
N ILE A 14 -6.16 16.08 7.51
CA ILE A 14 -7.35 16.32 8.33
C ILE A 14 -7.04 17.08 9.63
N ASN A 15 -5.83 17.61 9.72
CA ASN A 15 -5.38 18.45 10.83
C ASN A 15 -5.43 17.73 12.19
N LYS A 16 -4.98 16.49 12.22
CA LYS A 16 -4.89 15.63 13.41
C LYS A 16 -3.46 15.20 13.70
N ASP A 17 -3.21 14.85 14.95
CA ASP A 17 -1.94 14.24 15.34
C ASP A 17 -1.78 12.82 14.76
N ILE A 18 -0.53 12.38 14.58
CA ILE A 18 -0.23 11.02 14.15
C ILE A 18 -0.76 10.03 15.20
N PRO A 19 -1.60 9.07 14.82
CA PRO A 19 -2.24 8.19 15.79
C PRO A 19 -1.25 7.17 16.37
N GLU A 20 -1.43 6.87 17.64
CA GLU A 20 -0.64 5.86 18.36
C GLU A 20 -1.31 4.49 18.39
N THR A 21 -2.60 4.41 18.05
CA THR A 21 -3.39 3.17 18.11
C THR A 21 -3.95 2.80 16.75
N GLU A 22 -4.23 1.50 16.56
CA GLU A 22 -4.85 0.98 15.35
C GLU A 22 -6.25 1.56 15.13
N GLU A 23 -7.05 1.69 16.19
CA GLU A 23 -8.39 2.27 16.14
C GLU A 23 -8.37 3.69 15.61
N LYS A 24 -7.47 4.53 16.12
CA LYS A 24 -7.31 5.91 15.65
C LYS A 24 -6.79 5.99 14.22
N THR A 25 -5.94 5.06 13.81
CA THR A 25 -5.47 4.95 12.42
C THR A 25 -6.65 4.68 11.47
N ILE A 26 -7.53 3.77 11.85
CA ILE A 26 -8.74 3.46 11.10
C ILE A 26 -9.68 4.69 11.02
N GLU A 27 -9.90 5.38 12.13
CA GLU A 27 -10.70 6.60 12.16
C GLU A 27 -10.17 7.67 11.20
N ILE A 28 -8.86 7.88 11.18
CA ILE A 28 -8.20 8.84 10.26
C ILE A 28 -8.44 8.46 8.81
N GLY A 29 -8.27 7.19 8.46
CA GLY A 29 -8.47 6.72 7.09
C GLY A 29 -9.92 6.88 6.62
N LEU A 30 -10.88 6.53 7.46
CA LEU A 30 -12.31 6.69 7.17
C LEU A 30 -12.69 8.16 7.03
N GLU A 31 -12.24 9.00 7.95
CA GLU A 31 -12.53 10.44 7.93
C GLU A 31 -11.92 11.12 6.70
N LEU A 32 -10.68 10.82 6.37
CA LEU A 32 -10.01 11.38 5.19
C LEU A 32 -10.71 10.98 3.89
N ARG A 33 -11.06 9.69 3.75
CA ARG A 33 -11.80 9.21 2.59
C ARG A 33 -13.14 9.94 2.43
N GLU A 34 -13.89 10.08 3.51
CA GLU A 34 -15.21 10.75 3.52
C GLU A 34 -15.08 12.24 3.24
N LYS A 35 -14.18 12.93 3.94
CA LYS A 35 -13.96 14.38 3.81
C LYS A 35 -13.60 14.79 2.38
N LEU A 36 -12.81 14.00 1.69
CA LEU A 36 -12.41 14.24 0.31
C LEU A 36 -13.31 13.55 -0.72
N ASN A 37 -14.35 12.86 -0.28
CA ASN A 37 -15.28 12.10 -1.12
C ASN A 37 -14.53 11.17 -2.11
N LEU A 38 -13.56 10.45 -1.60
CA LEU A 38 -12.78 9.50 -2.39
C LEU A 38 -13.58 8.22 -2.61
N ASP A 39 -13.47 7.62 -3.79
CA ASP A 39 -14.01 6.31 -4.08
C ASP A 39 -13.37 5.25 -3.16
N HIS A 40 -12.08 5.35 -2.96
CA HIS A 40 -11.33 4.59 -1.96
C HIS A 40 -10.02 5.30 -1.60
N LEU A 41 -9.42 4.92 -0.48
CA LEU A 41 -8.15 5.44 0.00
C LEU A 41 -7.18 4.28 0.23
N LEU A 42 -5.98 4.34 -0.33
CA LEU A 42 -4.89 3.41 -0.04
C LEU A 42 -3.87 4.08 0.87
N MET A 43 -3.88 3.75 2.15
CA MET A 43 -2.92 4.27 3.12
C MET A 43 -1.71 3.37 3.23
N THR A 44 -0.51 3.90 2.99
CA THR A 44 0.74 3.18 3.25
C THR A 44 1.13 3.29 4.71
N ARG A 45 1.61 2.20 5.30
CA ARG A 45 1.81 2.07 6.75
C ARG A 45 3.18 1.48 7.13
N SER A 46 4.18 1.75 6.31
CA SER A 46 5.56 1.27 6.51
C SER A 46 5.63 -0.25 6.74
N GLU A 47 6.19 -0.69 7.85
CA GLU A 47 6.33 -2.11 8.21
C GLU A 47 4.99 -2.84 8.41
N LYS A 48 3.89 -2.12 8.57
CA LYS A 48 2.54 -2.68 8.68
C LYS A 48 1.87 -2.91 7.32
N GLY A 49 2.54 -2.59 6.22
CA GLY A 49 2.00 -2.76 4.88
C GLY A 49 1.07 -1.64 4.45
N MET A 50 -0.13 -1.96 4.06
CA MET A 50 -1.13 -1.02 3.53
C MET A 50 -2.52 -1.29 4.07
N SER A 51 -3.36 -0.25 4.10
CA SER A 51 -4.80 -0.38 4.39
C SER A 51 -5.60 0.28 3.29
N ILE A 52 -6.61 -0.41 2.77
CA ILE A 52 -7.58 0.16 1.82
C ILE A 52 -8.87 0.46 2.56
N PHE A 53 -9.33 1.70 2.43
CA PHE A 53 -10.60 2.18 2.97
C PHE A 53 -11.58 2.36 1.81
N MET A 54 -12.60 1.54 1.76
CA MET A 54 -13.59 1.52 0.69
C MET A 54 -14.75 2.46 0.97
N ASN A 55 -15.50 2.82 -0.07
CA ASN A 55 -16.67 3.71 0.05
C ASN A 55 -17.86 3.08 0.80
N ASP A 56 -17.92 1.77 0.90
CA ASP A 56 -18.91 1.04 1.70
C ASP A 56 -18.57 0.95 3.20
N GLY A 57 -17.45 1.56 3.61
CA GLY A 57 -16.93 1.52 4.97
C GLY A 57 -16.08 0.32 5.30
N SER A 58 -15.92 -0.65 4.38
CA SER A 58 -15.04 -1.79 4.58
C SER A 58 -13.56 -1.40 4.50
N ILE A 59 -12.74 -2.13 5.25
CA ILE A 59 -11.29 -1.91 5.34
C ILE A 59 -10.59 -3.24 5.08
N LYS A 60 -9.59 -3.21 4.22
CA LYS A 60 -8.73 -4.35 3.97
C LYS A 60 -7.28 -4.00 4.31
N ASN A 61 -6.67 -4.78 5.17
CA ASN A 61 -5.26 -4.66 5.49
C ASN A 61 -4.45 -5.65 4.64
N ILE A 62 -3.35 -5.15 4.09
CA ILE A 62 -2.41 -5.92 3.28
C ILE A 62 -1.06 -5.83 3.99
N PRO A 63 -0.54 -6.95 4.53
CA PRO A 63 0.73 -6.93 5.25
C PRO A 63 1.89 -6.64 4.29
N THR A 64 2.98 -6.09 4.83
CA THR A 64 4.20 -5.89 4.03
C THR A 64 4.80 -7.23 3.60
N PHE A 65 5.30 -7.27 2.37
CA PHE A 65 6.04 -8.40 1.83
C PHE A 65 7.55 -8.16 1.76
N ALA A 66 8.02 -7.01 2.26
CA ALA A 66 9.44 -6.70 2.29
C ALA A 66 10.20 -7.72 3.16
N LYS A 67 11.14 -8.45 2.56
CA LYS A 67 12.00 -9.40 3.25
C LYS A 67 13.11 -8.68 4.03
N GLU A 68 13.69 -7.67 3.41
CA GLU A 68 14.74 -6.81 3.97
C GLU A 68 14.48 -5.36 3.55
N VAL A 69 14.75 -4.43 4.46
CA VAL A 69 14.59 -2.99 4.19
C VAL A 69 15.96 -2.33 4.27
N TYR A 70 16.45 -1.86 3.13
CA TYR A 70 17.71 -1.09 3.03
C TYR A 70 17.42 0.41 2.93
N ASP A 71 16.47 0.79 2.09
CA ASP A 71 16.13 2.19 1.85
C ASP A 71 14.66 2.32 1.45
N VAL A 72 13.92 3.21 2.11
CA VAL A 72 12.51 3.49 1.81
C VAL A 72 12.31 4.62 0.79
N THR A 73 13.40 5.21 0.31
CA THR A 73 13.35 6.33 -0.66
C THR A 73 12.68 5.89 -1.95
N GLY A 74 11.65 6.62 -2.35
CA GLY A 74 10.91 6.35 -3.59
C GLY A 74 9.87 5.23 -3.50
N ALA A 75 9.71 4.58 -2.34
CA ALA A 75 8.70 3.53 -2.17
C ALA A 75 7.27 4.04 -2.42
N GLY A 76 6.94 5.24 -1.94
CA GLY A 76 5.65 5.87 -2.19
C GLY A 76 5.37 6.15 -3.67
N ASP A 77 6.37 6.61 -4.41
CA ASP A 77 6.28 6.84 -5.86
C ASP A 77 6.06 5.52 -6.62
N THR A 78 6.72 4.46 -6.19
CA THR A 78 6.50 3.11 -6.72
C THR A 78 5.07 2.63 -6.47
N VAL A 79 4.57 2.83 -5.25
CA VAL A 79 3.19 2.45 -4.89
C VAL A 79 2.17 3.14 -5.78
N ILE A 80 2.20 4.46 -5.88
CA ILE A 80 1.21 5.20 -6.69
C ILE A 80 1.30 4.84 -8.17
N SER A 81 2.50 4.67 -8.71
CA SER A 81 2.72 4.32 -10.11
C SER A 81 2.17 2.93 -10.44
N VAL A 82 2.55 1.93 -9.68
CA VAL A 82 2.12 0.54 -9.90
C VAL A 82 0.64 0.36 -9.60
N TYR A 83 0.13 0.99 -8.55
CA TYR A 83 -1.28 0.96 -8.19
C TYR A 83 -2.16 1.53 -9.30
N THR A 84 -1.82 2.72 -9.80
CA THR A 84 -2.56 3.38 -10.88
C THR A 84 -2.52 2.57 -12.17
N LEU A 85 -1.36 2.05 -12.54
CA LEU A 85 -1.21 1.23 -13.74
C LEU A 85 -2.02 -0.07 -13.64
N SER A 86 -2.00 -0.73 -12.50
CA SER A 86 -2.75 -1.95 -12.25
C SER A 86 -4.27 -1.72 -12.37
N LEU A 87 -4.78 -0.63 -11.79
CA LEU A 87 -6.18 -0.23 -11.94
C LEU A 87 -6.54 0.06 -13.40
N ALA A 88 -5.68 0.76 -14.14
CA ALA A 88 -5.88 1.07 -15.55
C ALA A 88 -5.89 -0.19 -16.43
N CYS A 89 -5.18 -1.23 -16.03
CA CYS A 89 -5.16 -2.54 -16.70
C CYS A 89 -6.34 -3.45 -16.30
N GLY A 90 -7.24 -2.99 -15.43
CA GLY A 90 -8.46 -3.72 -15.07
C GLY A 90 -8.36 -4.54 -13.78
N ALA A 91 -7.30 -4.42 -13.00
CA ALA A 91 -7.21 -5.07 -11.69
C ALA A 91 -8.26 -4.50 -10.72
N THR A 92 -8.76 -5.33 -9.81
CA THR A 92 -9.55 -4.84 -8.69
C THR A 92 -8.70 -3.98 -7.76
N LYS A 93 -9.33 -3.18 -6.91
CA LYS A 93 -8.61 -2.31 -5.95
C LYS A 93 -7.69 -3.12 -5.03
N ILE A 94 -8.14 -4.28 -4.58
CA ILE A 94 -7.36 -5.17 -3.70
C ILE A 94 -6.21 -5.82 -4.46
N GLU A 95 -6.44 -6.31 -5.68
CA GLU A 95 -5.38 -6.86 -6.52
C GLU A 95 -4.31 -5.81 -6.84
N ALA A 96 -4.73 -4.62 -7.25
CA ALA A 96 -3.83 -3.50 -7.52
C ALA A 96 -2.99 -3.13 -6.29
N ALA A 97 -3.59 -3.11 -5.10
CA ALA A 97 -2.88 -2.83 -3.85
C ALA A 97 -1.87 -3.93 -3.50
N LYS A 98 -2.20 -5.20 -3.71
CA LYS A 98 -1.25 -6.31 -3.52
C LYS A 98 -0.06 -6.21 -4.45
N ILE A 99 -0.30 -5.91 -5.73
CA ILE A 99 0.76 -5.73 -6.73
C ILE A 99 1.65 -4.53 -6.35
N ALA A 100 1.06 -3.41 -5.98
CA ALA A 100 1.80 -2.23 -5.53
C ALA A 100 2.62 -2.48 -4.26
N ASN A 101 2.07 -3.22 -3.31
CA ASN A 101 2.77 -3.62 -2.09
C ASN A 101 3.96 -4.55 -2.38
N THR A 102 3.81 -5.46 -3.32
CA THR A 102 4.90 -6.33 -3.80
C THR A 102 6.01 -5.50 -4.45
N ALA A 103 5.66 -4.59 -5.34
CA ALA A 103 6.63 -3.69 -5.99
C ALA A 103 7.39 -2.82 -4.97
N ALA A 104 6.69 -2.26 -4.00
CA ALA A 104 7.30 -1.50 -2.91
C ALA A 104 8.25 -2.36 -2.07
N GLY A 105 7.87 -3.59 -1.77
CA GLY A 105 8.72 -4.55 -1.05
C GLY A 105 10.04 -4.86 -1.79
N ILE A 106 10.00 -4.96 -3.09
CA ILE A 106 11.21 -5.13 -3.93
C ILE A 106 12.09 -3.89 -3.88
N VAL A 107 11.51 -2.71 -4.05
CA VAL A 107 12.24 -1.43 -4.10
C VAL A 107 12.93 -1.12 -2.77
N VAL A 108 12.27 -1.30 -1.62
CA VAL A 108 12.88 -1.04 -0.31
C VAL A 108 13.99 -2.02 0.04
N GLY A 109 14.06 -3.16 -0.63
CA GLY A 109 15.17 -4.13 -0.51
C GLY A 109 16.43 -3.72 -1.27
N ARG A 110 16.47 -2.53 -1.89
CA ARG A 110 17.58 -2.01 -2.70
C ARG A 110 18.11 -0.71 -2.12
N VAL A 111 19.38 -0.42 -2.37
CA VAL A 111 20.00 0.83 -1.96
C VAL A 111 19.63 1.95 -2.94
N GLY A 112 19.15 3.09 -2.41
CA GLY A 112 18.77 4.25 -3.17
C GLY A 112 17.44 4.10 -3.92
N THR A 113 17.12 5.09 -4.73
CA THR A 113 15.94 5.07 -5.61
C THR A 113 16.15 4.03 -6.72
N SER A 114 15.24 3.11 -6.87
CA SER A 114 15.34 2.06 -7.87
C SER A 114 14.05 1.89 -8.68
N VAL A 115 14.20 1.28 -9.85
CA VAL A 115 13.09 0.92 -10.73
C VAL A 115 12.81 -0.56 -10.54
N VAL A 116 11.54 -0.93 -10.51
CA VAL A 116 11.10 -2.34 -10.50
C VAL A 116 10.59 -2.72 -11.88
N LYS A 117 10.95 -3.92 -12.34
CA LYS A 117 10.46 -4.48 -13.60
C LYS A 117 9.26 -5.39 -13.36
N VAL A 118 8.41 -5.53 -14.36
CA VAL A 118 7.22 -6.39 -14.28
C VAL A 118 7.60 -7.85 -13.98
N GLU A 119 8.66 -8.34 -14.60
CA GLU A 119 9.18 -9.71 -14.41
C GLU A 119 9.57 -9.96 -12.94
N GLU A 120 10.19 -8.97 -12.29
CA GLU A 120 10.57 -9.04 -10.86
C GLU A 120 9.35 -9.11 -9.94
N ILE A 121 8.27 -8.38 -10.28
CA ILE A 121 7.01 -8.43 -9.53
C ILE A 121 6.38 -9.83 -9.66
N ILE A 122 6.36 -10.38 -10.85
CA ILE A 122 5.81 -11.72 -11.13
C ILE A 122 6.57 -12.78 -10.34
N GLU A 123 7.90 -12.82 -10.45
CA GLU A 123 8.75 -13.76 -9.74
C GLU A 123 8.56 -13.69 -8.22
N PHE A 124 8.54 -12.48 -7.67
CA PHE A 124 8.33 -12.28 -6.23
C PHE A 124 6.95 -12.76 -5.77
N TYR A 125 5.92 -12.53 -6.60
CA TYR A 125 4.56 -12.95 -6.30
C TYR A 125 4.40 -14.47 -6.35
N GLU A 126 5.05 -15.12 -7.30
CA GLU A 126 5.10 -16.59 -7.42
C GLU A 126 5.80 -17.22 -6.20
N GLU A 127 6.93 -16.67 -5.76
CA GLU A 127 7.64 -17.13 -4.55
C GLU A 127 6.76 -17.03 -3.28
N LEU A 128 5.95 -15.96 -3.15
CA LEU A 128 5.02 -15.80 -2.02
C LEU A 128 3.91 -16.83 -2.05
N ASP A 129 3.38 -17.13 -3.23
CA ASP A 129 2.30 -18.11 -3.40
C ASP A 129 2.80 -19.53 -3.07
N GLU A 130 3.99 -19.89 -3.53
CA GLU A 130 4.65 -21.15 -3.19
C GLU A 130 4.91 -21.29 -1.68
N SER A 131 5.37 -20.24 -1.00
CA SER A 131 5.60 -20.27 0.44
C SER A 131 4.29 -20.42 1.23
N SER A 132 3.20 -19.82 0.78
CA SER A 132 1.87 -19.96 1.37
C SER A 132 1.31 -21.38 1.22
N ILE A 133 1.60 -22.06 0.12
CA ILE A 133 1.21 -23.47 -0.12
C ILE A 133 2.01 -24.41 0.79
N MET A 134 3.28 -24.12 1.05
CA MET A 134 4.14 -24.94 1.90
C MET A 134 3.83 -24.80 3.40
N GLU A 135 3.25 -23.69 3.83
CA GLU A 135 2.80 -23.46 5.22
C GLU A 135 1.38 -24.02 5.51
N ALA A 136 0.66 -24.36 4.48
CA ALA A 136 -0.66 -24.99 4.60
C ALA A 136 -0.55 -26.52 4.67
#